data_0c58825852fbe28e37a20401743e9fd0
#
_entry.id   0c58825852fbe28e37a20401743e9fd0
#
_cell.length_a   1.000
_cell.length_b   1.000
_cell.length_c   1.000
_cell.angle_alpha   90.00
_cell.angle_beta   90.00
_cell.angle_gamma   90.00
#
_symmetry.space_group_name_H-M   'P 1'
#
loop_
_entity.id
_entity.type
_entity.pdbx_description
1 polymer ?
#
loop_
_entity_poly.entity_id
_entity_poly.type
_entity_poly.pdbx_seq_one_letter_code
_entity_poly.pdbx_strand_id
1 'polypeptide(L)'
;MRPLLTSVGPLLPTLRQATGLSFGGAALLTALPVLMMGLMALAGGWVNRLLSERASVLLSLLAIALGALWRELAPDSVQLLLSAVLGGLGIGVIQAVMPGIIKHHFLKRMALVAGLWSAALMGGGGLGAAVTPWLNRGHDWHSALAWWALPALAALVVWLWASRGLGRLTSPAGRQAGSLFRSPRAWLLGIYFGLINGGYASLIAWLPPYYMQLGWQPQASGVLLALMTLGQVAGALALPALARGHDRRPLLWAALIMQLVGFIGLIGWPLQTPWLWALLAGVGLGGAFPLCLVLALDHLPQPAAAGRLVAFMQGIGFLLAGVAPYISGLLRDYSGGFLLDWQLHTLLVLLLMALTARFHPRSYRQSGGG
;
A
#
# COMPACT_ATOMS: atom_id res chain seq x y z
N MET A 1 7.49 -8.70 -1.59
CA MET A 1 7.36 -7.30 -2.03
C MET A 1 7.14 -6.32 -0.87
N ARG A 2 6.11 -6.48 -0.04
CA ARG A 2 5.80 -5.57 1.09
C ARG A 2 6.83 -5.53 2.22
N PRO A 3 7.61 -6.58 2.52
CA PRO A 3 8.64 -6.48 3.56
C PRO A 3 9.62 -5.32 3.35
N LEU A 4 9.95 -4.97 2.10
CA LEU A 4 10.82 -3.83 1.79
C LEU A 4 10.30 -2.49 2.36
N LEU A 5 8.97 -2.36 2.49
CA LEU A 5 8.29 -1.19 3.08
C LEU A 5 8.19 -1.31 4.60
N THR A 6 7.69 -2.45 5.08
CA THR A 6 7.27 -2.62 6.47
C THR A 6 8.41 -2.94 7.43
N SER A 7 9.57 -3.35 6.92
CA SER A 7 10.78 -3.59 7.71
C SER A 7 11.42 -2.32 8.27
N VAL A 8 11.14 -1.17 7.66
CA VAL A 8 11.77 0.12 8.03
C VAL A 8 11.23 0.64 9.36
N GLY A 9 9.91 0.65 9.55
CA GLY A 9 9.27 1.24 10.73
C GLY A 9 9.82 0.73 12.07
N PRO A 10 9.92 -0.60 12.30
CA PRO A 10 10.46 -1.15 13.55
C PRO A 10 11.95 -0.86 13.80
N LEU A 11 12.73 -0.54 12.75
CA LEU A 11 14.15 -0.19 12.87
C LEU A 11 14.40 1.33 12.79
N LEU A 12 13.37 2.14 12.72
CA LEU A 12 13.50 3.56 12.45
C LEU A 12 14.42 4.31 13.43
N PRO A 13 14.37 4.09 14.77
CA PRO A 13 15.31 4.74 15.69
C PRO A 13 16.76 4.39 15.38
N THR A 14 17.07 3.12 15.14
CA THR A 14 18.41 2.65 14.78
C THR A 14 18.90 3.29 13.48
N LEU A 15 18.03 3.31 12.45
CA LEU A 15 18.34 3.91 11.16
C LEU A 15 18.62 5.40 11.29
N ARG A 16 17.83 6.14 12.07
CA ARG A 16 18.00 7.58 12.30
C ARG A 16 19.31 7.89 13.05
N GLN A 17 19.64 7.11 14.08
CA GLN A 17 20.90 7.26 14.80
C GLN A 17 22.11 7.00 13.90
N ALA A 18 22.04 5.98 13.03
CA ALA A 18 23.12 5.62 12.14
C ALA A 18 23.29 6.60 10.95
N THR A 19 22.19 7.14 10.40
CA THR A 19 22.20 7.94 9.17
C THR A 19 22.01 9.45 9.37
N GLY A 20 21.67 9.89 10.59
CA GLY A 20 21.41 11.29 10.89
C GLY A 20 20.09 11.83 10.28
N LEU A 21 19.21 10.99 9.74
CA LEU A 21 17.97 11.41 9.12
C LEU A 21 16.99 12.01 10.14
N SER A 22 16.34 13.13 9.78
CA SER A 22 15.15 13.61 10.48
C SER A 22 13.99 12.62 10.39
N PHE A 23 12.90 12.81 11.14
CA PHE A 23 11.70 11.97 10.96
C PHE A 23 11.11 12.10 9.55
N GLY A 24 11.05 13.33 9.02
CA GLY A 24 10.63 13.57 7.63
C GLY A 24 11.53 12.87 6.61
N GLY A 25 12.87 12.93 6.78
CA GLY A 25 13.82 12.23 5.93
C GLY A 25 13.67 10.71 5.99
N ALA A 26 13.49 10.15 7.18
CA ALA A 26 13.28 8.72 7.38
C ALA A 26 11.93 8.24 6.83
N ALA A 27 10.89 9.08 6.84
CA ALA A 27 9.61 8.78 6.22
C ALA A 27 9.72 8.52 4.71
N LEU A 28 10.70 9.13 4.03
CA LEU A 28 10.92 8.91 2.60
C LEU A 28 11.25 7.45 2.27
N LEU A 29 11.81 6.69 3.22
CA LEU A 29 12.08 5.25 3.01
C LEU A 29 10.81 4.43 2.78
N THR A 30 9.68 4.87 3.34
CA THR A 30 8.36 4.25 3.15
C THR A 30 7.53 5.00 2.10
N ALA A 31 7.69 6.30 2.00
CA ALA A 31 6.96 7.16 1.06
C ALA A 31 7.38 6.92 -0.40
N LEU A 32 8.68 6.89 -0.68
CA LEU A 32 9.20 6.74 -2.04
C LEU A 32 8.70 5.49 -2.76
N PRO A 33 8.71 4.28 -2.15
CA PRO A 33 8.13 3.13 -2.81
C PRO A 33 6.64 3.27 -3.13
N VAL A 34 5.85 3.92 -2.26
CA VAL A 34 4.41 4.16 -2.50
C VAL A 34 4.21 5.17 -3.64
N LEU A 35 5.04 6.21 -3.71
CA LEU A 35 5.05 7.14 -4.84
C LEU A 35 5.38 6.43 -6.16
N MET A 36 6.38 5.53 -6.15
CA MET A 36 6.71 4.71 -7.33
C MET A 36 5.55 3.81 -7.75
N MET A 37 4.79 3.25 -6.79
CA MET A 37 3.57 2.51 -7.10
C MET A 37 2.54 3.39 -7.83
N GLY A 38 2.37 4.63 -7.40
CA GLY A 38 1.48 5.60 -8.06
C GLY A 38 1.92 5.92 -9.49
N LEU A 39 3.20 6.23 -9.68
CA LEU A 39 3.77 6.50 -10.99
C LEU A 39 3.62 5.30 -11.93
N MET A 40 3.92 4.09 -11.46
CA MET A 40 3.81 2.87 -12.26
C MET A 40 2.36 2.49 -12.56
N ALA A 41 1.40 2.79 -11.69
CA ALA A 41 -0.03 2.60 -11.98
C ALA A 41 -0.49 3.49 -13.15
N LEU A 42 -0.03 4.74 -13.21
CA LEU A 42 -0.29 5.64 -14.35
C LEU A 42 0.46 5.22 -15.61
N ALA A 43 1.70 4.75 -15.47
CA ALA A 43 2.55 4.30 -16.56
C ALA A 43 2.28 2.85 -17.02
N GLY A 44 1.39 2.10 -16.35
CA GLY A 44 1.17 0.66 -16.60
C GLY A 44 0.84 0.32 -18.05
N GLY A 45 0.08 1.19 -18.75
CA GLY A 45 -0.20 1.02 -20.18
C GLY A 45 1.05 1.12 -21.05
N TRP A 46 2.03 1.95 -20.69
CA TRP A 46 3.31 2.09 -21.37
C TRP A 46 4.23 0.90 -21.09
N VAL A 47 4.31 0.46 -19.83
CA VAL A 47 5.07 -0.73 -19.41
C VAL A 47 4.60 -1.96 -20.19
N ASN A 48 3.28 -2.19 -20.29
CA ASN A 48 2.70 -3.32 -21.01
C ASN A 48 2.94 -3.30 -22.52
N ARG A 49 3.25 -2.11 -23.10
CA ARG A 49 3.64 -2.01 -24.52
C ARG A 49 5.11 -2.37 -24.76
N LEU A 50 5.97 -2.00 -23.82
CA LEU A 50 7.42 -2.19 -23.94
C LEU A 50 7.87 -3.59 -23.55
N LEU A 51 7.28 -4.14 -22.49
CA LEU A 51 7.70 -5.38 -21.86
C LEU A 51 6.63 -6.47 -21.97
N SER A 52 7.06 -7.71 -22.17
CA SER A 52 6.18 -8.88 -21.97
C SER A 52 5.82 -9.05 -20.49
N GLU A 53 4.71 -9.71 -20.17
CA GLU A 53 4.33 -10.04 -18.79
C GLU A 53 5.47 -10.71 -18.02
N ARG A 54 6.12 -11.68 -18.66
CA ARG A 54 7.26 -12.39 -18.10
C ARG A 54 8.39 -11.44 -17.75
N ALA A 55 8.79 -10.57 -18.70
CA ALA A 55 9.88 -9.63 -18.51
C ALA A 55 9.54 -8.58 -17.44
N SER A 56 8.30 -8.06 -17.43
CA SER A 56 7.85 -7.09 -16.42
C SER A 56 7.99 -7.63 -15.01
N VAL A 57 7.54 -8.87 -14.74
CA VAL A 57 7.63 -9.47 -13.42
C VAL A 57 9.07 -9.83 -13.07
N LEU A 58 9.87 -10.38 -14.02
CA LEU A 58 11.28 -10.69 -13.78
C LEU A 58 12.10 -9.46 -13.42
N LEU A 59 12.00 -8.39 -14.21
CA LEU A 59 12.72 -7.14 -13.97
C LEU A 59 12.27 -6.50 -12.65
N SER A 60 10.99 -6.61 -12.31
CA SER A 60 10.46 -6.11 -11.05
C SER A 60 10.99 -6.87 -9.84
N LEU A 61 11.00 -8.20 -9.88
CA LEU A 61 11.55 -9.03 -8.80
C LEU A 61 13.05 -8.80 -8.64
N LEU A 62 13.77 -8.63 -9.76
CA LEU A 62 15.18 -8.27 -9.76
C LEU A 62 15.40 -6.88 -9.13
N ALA A 63 14.63 -5.88 -9.52
CA ALA A 63 14.71 -4.53 -8.94
C ALA A 63 14.42 -4.52 -7.43
N ILE A 64 13.43 -5.32 -6.96
CA ILE A 64 13.14 -5.48 -5.53
C ILE A 64 14.31 -6.15 -4.80
N ALA A 65 14.88 -7.23 -5.37
CA ALA A 65 16.01 -7.93 -4.78
C ALA A 65 17.27 -7.04 -4.72
N LEU A 66 17.60 -6.35 -5.82
CA LEU A 66 18.72 -5.41 -5.87
C LEU A 66 18.51 -4.23 -4.93
N GLY A 67 17.30 -3.66 -4.86
CA GLY A 67 16.97 -2.60 -3.90
C GLY A 67 17.12 -3.04 -2.45
N ALA A 68 16.78 -4.29 -2.12
CA ALA A 68 17.01 -4.84 -0.79
C ALA A 68 18.50 -5.10 -0.52
N LEU A 69 19.24 -5.70 -1.45
CA LEU A 69 20.68 -5.96 -1.34
C LEU A 69 21.49 -4.67 -1.26
N TRP A 70 21.09 -3.63 -2.00
CA TRP A 70 21.78 -2.35 -1.96
C TRP A 70 21.83 -1.74 -0.55
N ARG A 71 20.81 -2.05 0.28
CA ARG A 71 20.78 -1.60 1.69
C ARG A 71 21.92 -2.15 2.53
N GLU A 72 22.49 -3.32 2.17
CA GLU A 72 23.68 -3.88 2.81
C GLU A 72 24.91 -3.00 2.60
N LEU A 73 25.00 -2.39 1.42
CA LEU A 73 26.16 -1.63 0.97
C LEU A 73 25.96 -0.12 1.07
N ALA A 74 24.82 0.35 1.55
CA ALA A 74 24.47 1.77 1.55
C ALA A 74 25.22 2.54 2.65
N PRO A 75 26.29 3.31 2.34
CA PRO A 75 27.12 3.99 3.33
C PRO A 75 26.42 5.26 3.88
N ASP A 76 25.40 5.76 3.19
CA ASP A 76 24.75 7.02 3.51
C ASP A 76 23.24 6.99 3.27
N SER A 77 22.57 8.03 3.76
CA SER A 77 21.12 8.19 3.65
C SER A 77 20.62 8.31 2.20
N VAL A 78 21.42 8.88 1.29
CA VAL A 78 21.02 9.06 -0.11
C VAL A 78 20.93 7.71 -0.81
N GLN A 79 21.94 6.86 -0.64
CA GLN A 79 21.95 5.52 -1.22
C GLN A 79 20.84 4.64 -0.64
N LEU A 80 20.56 4.78 0.66
CA LEU A 80 19.44 4.10 1.30
C LEU A 80 18.09 4.52 0.68
N LEU A 81 17.88 5.82 0.40
CA LEU A 81 16.69 6.33 -0.28
C LEU A 81 16.63 5.86 -1.74
N LEU A 82 17.74 5.85 -2.47
CA LEU A 82 17.79 5.34 -3.85
C LEU A 82 17.45 3.85 -3.91
N SER A 83 17.87 3.06 -2.93
CA SER A 83 17.49 1.65 -2.80
C SER A 83 15.98 1.48 -2.64
N ALA A 84 15.34 2.39 -1.89
CA ALA A 84 13.89 2.40 -1.70
C ALA A 84 13.14 2.78 -3.00
N VAL A 85 13.68 3.70 -3.79
CA VAL A 85 13.14 4.04 -5.14
C VAL A 85 13.22 2.83 -6.05
N LEU A 86 14.40 2.17 -6.15
CA LEU A 86 14.59 1.00 -7.01
C LEU A 86 13.63 -0.14 -6.65
N GLY A 87 13.56 -0.49 -5.37
CA GLY A 87 12.63 -1.52 -4.91
C GLY A 87 11.16 -1.11 -5.10
N GLY A 88 10.85 0.18 -4.90
CA GLY A 88 9.52 0.75 -5.12
C GLY A 88 9.07 0.68 -6.58
N LEU A 89 9.96 0.95 -7.54
CA LEU A 89 9.68 0.77 -8.97
C LEU A 89 9.30 -0.68 -9.28
N GLY A 90 10.05 -1.65 -8.76
CA GLY A 90 9.73 -3.06 -8.91
C GLY A 90 8.36 -3.42 -8.33
N ILE A 91 8.05 -2.95 -7.11
CA ILE A 91 6.73 -3.15 -6.49
C ILE A 91 5.62 -2.54 -7.34
N GLY A 92 5.82 -1.31 -7.82
CA GLY A 92 4.84 -0.58 -8.61
C GLY A 92 4.51 -1.27 -9.94
N VAL A 93 5.53 -1.75 -10.66
CA VAL A 93 5.33 -2.48 -11.94
C VAL A 93 4.56 -3.79 -11.70
N ILE A 94 4.93 -4.58 -10.67
CA ILE A 94 4.17 -5.81 -10.36
C ILE A 94 2.71 -5.49 -10.02
N GLN A 95 2.44 -4.46 -9.23
CA GLN A 95 1.07 -4.08 -8.90
C GLN A 95 0.27 -3.62 -10.11
N ALA A 96 0.91 -2.95 -11.08
CA ALA A 96 0.25 -2.53 -12.30
C ALA A 96 -0.05 -3.70 -13.27
N VAL A 97 0.82 -4.70 -13.34
CA VAL A 97 0.76 -5.80 -14.32
C VAL A 97 0.00 -7.01 -13.79
N MET A 98 0.12 -7.34 -12.50
CA MET A 98 -0.42 -8.58 -11.91
C MET A 98 -1.93 -8.78 -12.09
N PRO A 99 -2.81 -7.74 -11.94
CA PRO A 99 -4.24 -7.91 -12.19
C PRO A 99 -4.55 -8.37 -13.62
N GLY A 100 -3.79 -7.89 -14.60
CA GLY A 100 -3.88 -8.32 -16.02
C GLY A 100 -3.51 -9.79 -16.20
N ILE A 101 -2.39 -10.20 -15.62
CA ILE A 101 -1.90 -11.58 -15.63
C ILE A 101 -2.94 -12.54 -15.00
N ILE A 102 -3.46 -12.18 -13.82
CA ILE A 102 -4.47 -12.98 -13.11
C ILE A 102 -5.73 -13.13 -13.98
N LYS A 103 -6.21 -12.04 -14.57
CA LYS A 103 -7.40 -12.06 -15.43
C LYS A 103 -7.19 -12.90 -16.68
N HIS A 104 -6.02 -12.83 -17.29
CA HIS A 104 -5.72 -13.56 -18.54
C HIS A 104 -5.53 -15.04 -18.32
N HIS A 105 -4.72 -15.44 -17.32
CA HIS A 105 -4.32 -16.82 -17.14
C HIS A 105 -5.23 -17.62 -16.20
N PHE A 106 -5.99 -16.95 -15.30
CA PHE A 106 -6.80 -17.60 -14.27
C PHE A 106 -8.28 -17.23 -14.32
N LEU A 107 -8.84 -17.01 -15.51
CA LEU A 107 -10.22 -16.51 -15.69
C LEU A 107 -11.26 -17.27 -14.84
N LYS A 108 -11.20 -18.61 -14.81
CA LYS A 108 -12.11 -19.46 -14.04
C LYS A 108 -11.89 -19.41 -12.51
N ARG A 109 -10.71 -18.96 -12.05
CA ARG A 109 -10.32 -18.91 -10.63
C ARG A 109 -9.81 -17.52 -10.24
N MET A 110 -10.21 -16.49 -11.00
CA MET A 110 -9.70 -15.12 -10.86
C MET A 110 -9.84 -14.59 -9.43
N ALA A 111 -11.01 -14.76 -8.81
CA ALA A 111 -11.26 -14.30 -7.45
C ALA A 111 -10.35 -14.98 -6.41
N LEU A 112 -10.16 -16.30 -6.53
CA LEU A 112 -9.29 -17.07 -5.64
C LEU A 112 -7.82 -16.62 -5.78
N VAL A 113 -7.31 -16.53 -7.02
CA VAL A 113 -5.91 -16.15 -7.27
C VAL A 113 -5.65 -14.71 -6.88
N ALA A 114 -6.58 -13.78 -7.14
CA ALA A 114 -6.49 -12.40 -6.70
C ALA A 114 -6.51 -12.30 -5.16
N GLY A 115 -7.35 -13.09 -4.49
CA GLY A 115 -7.39 -13.18 -3.02
C GLY A 115 -6.08 -13.70 -2.44
N LEU A 116 -5.53 -14.79 -2.99
CA LEU A 116 -4.24 -15.35 -2.58
C LEU A 116 -3.09 -14.35 -2.79
N TRP A 117 -3.09 -13.66 -3.93
CA TRP A 117 -2.09 -12.62 -4.21
C TRP A 117 -2.18 -11.46 -3.21
N SER A 118 -3.39 -10.98 -2.91
CA SER A 118 -3.62 -9.92 -1.92
C SER A 118 -3.21 -10.37 -0.52
N ALA A 119 -3.57 -11.60 -0.12
CA ALA A 119 -3.19 -12.17 1.16
C ALA A 119 -1.67 -12.32 1.29
N ALA A 120 -0.98 -12.81 0.25
CA ALA A 120 0.47 -12.90 0.21
C ALA A 120 1.16 -11.54 0.26
N LEU A 121 0.56 -10.53 -0.40
CA LEU A 121 1.05 -9.15 -0.38
C LEU A 121 0.99 -8.57 1.05
N MET A 122 -0.15 -8.69 1.71
CA MET A 122 -0.39 -8.18 3.06
C MET A 122 0.37 -9.00 4.11
N GLY A 123 0.30 -10.33 4.03
CA GLY A 123 1.04 -11.23 4.92
C GLY A 123 2.55 -11.03 4.86
N GLY A 124 3.10 -10.81 3.66
CA GLY A 124 4.50 -10.42 3.48
C GLY A 124 4.84 -9.13 4.23
N GLY A 125 3.92 -8.15 4.23
CA GLY A 125 4.07 -6.92 5.02
C GLY A 125 4.13 -7.19 6.52
N GLY A 126 3.22 -8.01 7.04
CA GLY A 126 3.23 -8.42 8.45
C GLY A 126 4.53 -9.14 8.85
N LEU A 127 5.00 -10.07 8.00
CA LEU A 127 6.28 -10.74 8.23
C LEU A 127 7.44 -9.76 8.25
N GLY A 128 7.47 -8.78 7.32
CA GLY A 128 8.48 -7.74 7.30
C GLY A 128 8.56 -6.97 8.62
N ALA A 129 7.42 -6.56 9.15
CA ALA A 129 7.35 -5.82 10.40
C ALA A 129 7.75 -6.66 11.62
N ALA A 130 7.26 -7.91 11.71
CA ALA A 130 7.48 -8.77 12.88
C ALA A 130 8.89 -9.35 12.93
N VAL A 131 9.45 -9.78 11.80
CA VAL A 131 10.71 -10.54 11.75
C VAL A 131 11.94 -9.62 11.75
N THR A 132 11.87 -8.45 11.11
CA THR A 132 13.05 -7.57 10.97
C THR A 132 13.71 -7.19 12.30
N PRO A 133 12.96 -6.84 13.38
CA PRO A 133 13.59 -6.55 14.67
C PRO A 133 14.35 -7.73 15.28
N TRP A 134 13.93 -8.97 14.97
CA TRP A 134 14.63 -10.17 15.41
C TRP A 134 15.93 -10.39 14.63
N LEU A 135 15.90 -10.16 13.31
CA LEU A 135 17.08 -10.19 12.47
C LEU A 135 18.14 -9.18 12.94
N ASN A 136 17.71 -7.99 13.37
CA ASN A 136 18.59 -6.95 13.87
C ASN A 136 19.26 -7.28 15.21
N ARG A 137 18.76 -8.25 16.01
CA ARG A 137 19.38 -8.64 17.27
C ARG A 137 20.73 -9.34 17.11
N GLY A 138 20.92 -10.06 16.02
CA GLY A 138 22.14 -10.84 15.72
C GLY A 138 23.01 -10.25 14.64
N HIS A 139 22.57 -9.18 13.98
CA HIS A 139 23.21 -8.61 12.80
C HIS A 139 23.08 -7.09 12.83
N ASP A 140 23.83 -6.40 11.97
CA ASP A 140 23.66 -4.98 11.73
C ASP A 140 22.32 -4.70 11.02
N TRP A 141 21.80 -3.48 11.15
CA TRP A 141 20.54 -3.06 10.52
C TRP A 141 20.59 -3.14 8.99
N HIS A 142 21.79 -2.98 8.38
CA HIS A 142 21.99 -3.16 6.94
C HIS A 142 21.62 -4.59 6.53
N SER A 143 22.23 -5.57 7.17
CA SER A 143 21.96 -7.00 6.92
C SER A 143 20.50 -7.35 7.23
N ALA A 144 19.94 -6.83 8.32
CA ALA A 144 18.52 -7.08 8.68
C ALA A 144 17.55 -6.60 7.59
N LEU A 145 17.85 -5.50 6.89
CA LEU A 145 17.05 -5.02 5.75
C LEU A 145 17.36 -5.77 4.45
N ALA A 146 18.62 -6.15 4.22
CA ALA A 146 19.06 -6.88 3.03
C ALA A 146 18.52 -8.32 2.98
N TRP A 147 18.27 -8.96 4.13
CA TRP A 147 17.66 -10.28 4.22
C TRP A 147 16.36 -10.43 3.42
N TRP A 148 15.63 -9.34 3.24
CA TRP A 148 14.39 -9.32 2.44
C TRP A 148 14.62 -9.44 0.93
N ALA A 149 15.87 -9.50 0.47
CA ALA A 149 16.21 -9.90 -0.88
C ALA A 149 15.95 -11.40 -1.12
N LEU A 150 16.13 -12.25 -0.09
CA LEU A 150 15.97 -13.71 -0.23
C LEU A 150 14.61 -14.15 -0.75
N PRO A 151 13.47 -13.70 -0.16
CA PRO A 151 12.16 -14.05 -0.71
C PRO A 151 11.92 -13.45 -2.10
N ALA A 152 12.53 -12.31 -2.45
CA ALA A 152 12.43 -11.75 -3.80
C ALA A 152 13.22 -12.59 -4.81
N LEU A 153 14.43 -13.05 -4.46
CA LEU A 153 15.24 -13.96 -5.28
C LEU A 153 14.58 -15.34 -5.42
N ALA A 154 14.02 -15.88 -4.33
CA ALA A 154 13.25 -17.12 -4.39
C ALA A 154 12.05 -16.99 -5.36
N ALA A 155 11.29 -15.90 -5.26
CA ALA A 155 10.19 -15.61 -6.16
C ALA A 155 10.68 -15.44 -7.62
N LEU A 156 11.85 -14.82 -7.83
CA LEU A 156 12.49 -14.68 -9.15
C LEU A 156 12.78 -16.05 -9.77
N VAL A 157 13.39 -16.97 -9.01
CA VAL A 157 13.69 -18.32 -9.46
C VAL A 157 12.41 -19.09 -9.80
N VAL A 158 11.40 -19.05 -8.92
CA VAL A 158 10.10 -19.68 -9.16
C VAL A 158 9.43 -19.11 -10.40
N TRP A 159 9.47 -17.78 -10.60
CA TRP A 159 8.87 -17.14 -11.77
C TRP A 159 9.62 -17.47 -13.07
N LEU A 160 10.95 -17.55 -13.04
CA LEU A 160 11.77 -17.98 -14.19
C LEU A 160 11.35 -19.37 -14.67
N TRP A 161 11.05 -20.27 -13.74
CA TRP A 161 10.61 -21.63 -14.06
C TRP A 161 9.12 -21.66 -14.49
N ALA A 162 8.23 -21.06 -13.71
CA ALA A 162 6.78 -21.11 -13.93
C ALA A 162 6.30 -20.30 -15.16
N SER A 163 7.06 -19.29 -15.58
CA SER A 163 6.67 -18.40 -16.69
C SER A 163 7.20 -18.80 -18.06
N ARG A 164 7.77 -19.99 -18.21
CA ARG A 164 8.42 -20.43 -19.47
C ARG A 164 7.50 -20.47 -20.69
N GLY A 165 6.19 -20.57 -20.48
CA GLY A 165 5.17 -20.60 -21.55
C GLY A 165 4.37 -19.30 -21.71
N LEU A 166 4.68 -18.24 -20.95
CA LEU A 166 3.92 -17.00 -21.01
C LEU A 166 4.36 -16.15 -22.21
N GLY A 167 3.44 -15.92 -23.16
CA GLY A 167 3.63 -15.05 -24.31
C GLY A 167 3.48 -13.55 -24.00
N ARG A 168 3.60 -12.72 -25.03
CA ARG A 168 3.23 -11.30 -24.93
C ARG A 168 1.72 -11.16 -24.90
N LEU A 169 1.19 -10.49 -23.87
CA LEU A 169 -0.16 -9.96 -23.95
C LEU A 169 -0.13 -8.73 -24.88
N THR A 170 -0.83 -8.83 -26.00
CA THR A 170 -1.26 -7.66 -26.73
C THR A 170 -2.49 -7.10 -26.05
N SER A 171 -2.30 -6.34 -24.98
CA SER A 171 -3.42 -5.57 -24.43
C SER A 171 -3.71 -4.42 -25.37
N PRO A 172 -4.93 -4.29 -25.90
CA PRO A 172 -5.30 -3.11 -26.68
C PRO A 172 -5.27 -1.91 -25.74
N ALA A 173 -4.15 -1.20 -25.74
CA ALA A 173 -4.00 0.04 -25.01
C ALA A 173 -4.94 1.08 -25.66
N GLY A 174 -6.12 1.17 -25.12
CA GLY A 174 -7.11 2.16 -25.56
C GLY A 174 -6.58 3.59 -25.42
N ARG A 175 -6.67 4.34 -26.50
CA ARG A 175 -6.10 5.66 -26.77
C ARG A 175 -6.68 6.84 -25.98
N GLN A 176 -7.34 6.65 -24.82
CA GLN A 176 -8.09 7.72 -24.13
C GLN A 176 -7.73 7.90 -22.64
N ALA A 177 -6.43 8.01 -22.31
CA ALA A 177 -6.03 8.43 -20.96
C ALA A 177 -6.33 9.94 -20.71
N GLY A 178 -6.37 10.76 -21.75
CA GLY A 178 -6.53 12.22 -21.63
C GLY A 178 -7.88 12.69 -21.09
N SER A 179 -8.96 11.91 -21.24
CA SER A 179 -10.29 12.30 -20.77
C SER A 179 -10.46 12.19 -19.24
N LEU A 180 -9.74 11.25 -18.57
CA LEU A 180 -9.88 11.04 -17.13
C LEU A 180 -9.28 12.17 -16.29
N PHE A 181 -8.22 12.84 -16.77
CA PHE A 181 -7.67 14.02 -16.12
C PHE A 181 -8.64 15.21 -16.07
N ARG A 182 -9.64 15.24 -16.97
CA ARG A 182 -10.69 16.25 -17.01
C ARG A 182 -11.95 15.84 -16.24
N SER A 183 -12.01 14.63 -15.72
CA SER A 183 -13.19 14.11 -15.03
C SER A 183 -13.11 14.43 -13.52
N PRO A 184 -13.97 15.32 -12.98
CA PRO A 184 -14.01 15.58 -11.54
C PRO A 184 -14.31 14.32 -10.71
N ARG A 185 -15.07 13.38 -11.32
CA ARG A 185 -15.41 12.12 -10.65
C ARG A 185 -14.21 11.18 -10.51
N ALA A 186 -13.35 11.13 -11.54
CA ALA A 186 -12.12 10.34 -11.48
C ALA A 186 -11.15 10.91 -10.42
N TRP A 187 -11.05 12.23 -10.31
CA TRP A 187 -10.28 12.89 -9.25
C TRP A 187 -10.86 12.62 -7.86
N LEU A 188 -12.19 12.69 -7.69
CA LEU A 188 -12.82 12.37 -6.41
C LEU A 188 -12.50 10.94 -5.96
N LEU A 189 -12.56 9.95 -6.87
CA LEU A 189 -12.18 8.57 -6.59
C LEU A 189 -10.70 8.44 -6.26
N GLY A 190 -9.81 9.12 -6.99
CA GLY A 190 -8.37 9.14 -6.75
C GLY A 190 -8.02 9.74 -5.40
N ILE A 191 -8.59 10.89 -5.06
CA ILE A 191 -8.37 11.56 -3.76
C ILE A 191 -8.93 10.69 -2.62
N TYR A 192 -10.14 10.17 -2.76
CA TYR A 192 -10.77 9.29 -1.76
C TYR A 192 -9.91 8.06 -1.47
N PHE A 193 -9.46 7.36 -2.53
CA PHE A 193 -8.57 6.22 -2.41
C PHE A 193 -7.22 6.62 -1.80
N GLY A 194 -6.69 7.77 -2.18
CA GLY A 194 -5.41 8.29 -1.69
C GLY A 194 -5.43 8.61 -0.21
N LEU A 195 -6.49 9.25 0.29
CA LEU A 195 -6.63 9.56 1.71
C LEU A 195 -6.75 8.29 2.57
N ILE A 196 -7.50 7.28 2.11
CA ILE A 196 -7.58 5.98 2.80
C ILE A 196 -6.19 5.33 2.87
N ASN A 197 -5.50 5.26 1.72
CA ASN A 197 -4.18 4.63 1.67
C ASN A 197 -3.08 5.48 2.32
N GLY A 198 -3.28 6.78 2.46
CA GLY A 198 -2.43 7.68 3.24
C GLY A 198 -2.40 7.28 4.71
N GLY A 199 -3.56 7.04 5.31
CA GLY A 199 -3.66 6.51 6.68
C GLY A 199 -2.94 5.16 6.84
N TYR A 200 -3.08 4.27 5.85
CA TYR A 200 -2.34 3.02 5.80
C TYR A 200 -0.82 3.23 5.75
N ALA A 201 -0.35 4.09 4.86
CA ALA A 201 1.09 4.35 4.69
C ALA A 201 1.70 4.98 5.94
N SER A 202 0.97 5.91 6.58
CA SER A 202 1.38 6.52 7.85
C SER A 202 1.43 5.52 8.99
N LEU A 203 0.44 4.63 9.14
CA LEU A 203 0.47 3.58 10.16
C LEU A 203 1.63 2.60 9.95
N ILE A 204 1.93 2.21 8.72
CA ILE A 204 3.10 1.36 8.43
C ILE A 204 4.40 2.03 8.86
N ALA A 205 4.55 3.33 8.58
CA ALA A 205 5.76 4.05 8.90
C ALA A 205 5.88 4.35 10.40
N TRP A 206 4.78 4.74 11.03
CA TRP A 206 4.82 5.43 12.31
C TRP A 206 4.19 4.68 13.48
N LEU A 207 3.40 3.62 13.28
CA LEU A 207 2.84 2.83 14.38
C LEU A 207 3.94 2.21 15.27
N PRO A 208 4.99 1.54 14.72
CA PRO A 208 6.07 1.02 15.56
C PRO A 208 6.86 2.14 16.27
N PRO A 209 7.33 3.21 15.60
CA PRO A 209 8.00 4.32 16.27
C PRO A 209 7.17 4.99 17.37
N TYR A 210 5.85 5.10 17.17
CA TYR A 210 4.94 5.64 18.16
C TYR A 210 4.96 4.81 19.46
N TYR A 211 4.81 3.48 19.34
CA TYR A 211 4.85 2.61 20.52
C TYR A 211 6.25 2.52 21.14
N MET A 212 7.32 2.62 20.34
CA MET A 212 8.68 2.73 20.89
C MET A 212 8.87 4.03 21.68
N GLN A 213 8.27 5.14 21.24
CA GLN A 213 8.26 6.39 22.02
C GLN A 213 7.50 6.23 23.35
N LEU A 214 6.50 5.36 23.40
CA LEU A 214 5.74 4.99 24.61
C LEU A 214 6.45 3.93 25.47
N GLY A 215 7.71 3.58 25.17
CA GLY A 215 8.54 2.67 25.95
C GLY A 215 8.48 1.20 25.50
N TRP A 216 7.84 0.88 24.39
CA TRP A 216 7.81 -0.49 23.88
C TRP A 216 9.13 -0.89 23.21
N GLN A 217 9.44 -2.20 23.32
CA GLN A 217 10.55 -2.77 22.58
C GLN A 217 10.25 -2.85 21.07
N PRO A 218 11.27 -2.71 20.19
CA PRO A 218 11.10 -2.79 18.73
C PRO A 218 10.37 -4.05 18.25
N GLN A 219 10.60 -5.19 18.93
CA GLN A 219 9.97 -6.46 18.60
C GLN A 219 8.46 -6.44 18.85
N ALA A 220 8.05 -5.93 20.01
CA ALA A 220 6.63 -5.83 20.37
C ALA A 220 5.89 -4.86 19.44
N SER A 221 6.51 -3.73 19.09
CA SER A 221 5.95 -2.75 18.17
C SER A 221 5.84 -3.31 16.73
N GLY A 222 6.82 -4.12 16.30
CA GLY A 222 6.77 -4.81 15.01
C GLY A 222 5.66 -5.88 14.96
N VAL A 223 5.45 -6.62 16.06
CA VAL A 223 4.35 -7.58 16.19
C VAL A 223 3.00 -6.87 16.17
N LEU A 224 2.89 -5.68 16.78
CA LEU A 224 1.67 -4.88 16.72
C LEU A 224 1.33 -4.47 15.27
N LEU A 225 2.32 -4.05 14.51
CA LEU A 225 2.15 -3.74 13.08
C LEU A 225 1.77 -5.00 12.28
N ALA A 226 2.34 -6.15 12.60
CA ALA A 226 1.95 -7.42 11.98
C ALA A 226 0.50 -7.78 12.28
N LEU A 227 0.02 -7.57 13.51
CA LEU A 227 -1.39 -7.77 13.89
C LEU A 227 -2.32 -6.83 13.11
N MET A 228 -1.95 -5.55 12.96
CA MET A 228 -2.68 -4.63 12.10
C MET A 228 -2.79 -5.18 10.67
N THR A 229 -1.71 -5.74 10.15
CA THR A 229 -1.67 -6.32 8.80
C THR A 229 -2.55 -7.57 8.69
N LEU A 230 -2.62 -8.41 9.73
CA LEU A 230 -3.58 -9.53 9.80
C LEU A 230 -5.02 -9.01 9.78
N GLY A 231 -5.31 -7.95 10.52
CA GLY A 231 -6.59 -7.25 10.45
C GLY A 231 -6.92 -6.79 9.02
N GLN A 232 -5.94 -6.28 8.29
CA GLN A 232 -6.12 -5.89 6.88
C GLN A 232 -6.50 -7.09 6.00
N VAL A 233 -5.86 -8.24 6.18
CA VAL A 233 -6.21 -9.47 5.44
C VAL A 233 -7.65 -9.86 5.73
N ALA A 234 -8.04 -9.88 7.02
CA ALA A 234 -9.40 -10.20 7.43
C ALA A 234 -10.43 -9.22 6.84
N GLY A 235 -10.17 -7.92 6.93
CA GLY A 235 -11.02 -6.88 6.37
C GLY A 235 -11.16 -6.96 4.85
N ALA A 236 -10.04 -7.21 4.15
CA ALA A 236 -10.01 -7.33 2.70
C ALA A 236 -10.80 -8.53 2.17
N LEU A 237 -10.93 -9.59 2.95
CA LEU A 237 -11.72 -10.77 2.61
C LEU A 237 -13.18 -10.62 3.06
N ALA A 238 -13.40 -10.18 4.30
CA ALA A 238 -14.74 -10.17 4.91
C ALA A 238 -15.64 -9.07 4.34
N LEU A 239 -15.17 -7.80 4.27
CA LEU A 239 -16.04 -6.71 3.88
C LEU A 239 -16.54 -6.80 2.43
N PRO A 240 -15.70 -7.12 1.41
CA PRO A 240 -16.21 -7.33 0.06
C PRO A 240 -17.12 -8.56 -0.06
N ALA A 241 -16.90 -9.62 0.73
CA ALA A 241 -17.78 -10.81 0.73
C ALA A 241 -19.19 -10.48 1.25
N LEU A 242 -19.34 -9.47 2.09
CA LEU A 242 -20.63 -8.96 2.57
C LEU A 242 -21.30 -8.00 1.57
N ALA A 243 -20.64 -7.67 0.46
CA ALA A 243 -21.15 -6.72 -0.53
C ALA A 243 -22.31 -7.30 -1.35
N ARG A 244 -23.50 -7.28 -0.79
CA ARG A 244 -24.75 -7.66 -1.45
C ARG A 244 -25.41 -6.41 -2.06
N GLY A 245 -25.79 -6.46 -3.35
CA GLY A 245 -26.41 -5.33 -4.04
C GLY A 245 -25.40 -4.36 -4.67
N HIS A 246 -25.87 -3.18 -5.09
CA HIS A 246 -25.08 -2.21 -5.85
C HIS A 246 -24.58 -1.01 -5.03
N ASP A 247 -25.08 -0.83 -3.80
CA ASP A 247 -24.66 0.27 -2.93
C ASP A 247 -23.48 -0.15 -2.04
N ARG A 248 -22.32 0.43 -2.29
CA ARG A 248 -21.09 0.15 -1.55
C ARG A 248 -20.92 1.01 -0.29
N ARG A 249 -21.73 2.06 -0.15
CA ARG A 249 -21.60 3.04 0.94
C ARG A 249 -21.70 2.45 2.34
N PRO A 250 -22.66 1.55 2.67
CA PRO A 250 -22.73 0.99 4.03
C PRO A 250 -21.45 0.27 4.45
N LEU A 251 -20.84 -0.49 3.54
CA LEU A 251 -19.60 -1.20 3.82
C LEU A 251 -18.38 -0.27 3.88
N LEU A 252 -18.35 0.79 3.07
CA LEU A 252 -17.32 1.83 3.16
C LEU A 252 -17.43 2.58 4.50
N TRP A 253 -18.65 2.94 4.95
CA TRP A 253 -18.84 3.54 6.27
C TRP A 253 -18.42 2.59 7.38
N ALA A 254 -18.78 1.32 7.33
CA ALA A 254 -18.33 0.33 8.31
C ALA A 254 -16.80 0.26 8.39
N ALA A 255 -16.12 0.21 7.24
CA ALA A 255 -14.67 0.24 7.16
C ALA A 255 -14.06 1.52 7.74
N LEU A 256 -14.65 2.68 7.43
CA LEU A 256 -14.20 3.98 7.95
C LEU A 256 -14.48 4.14 9.45
N ILE A 257 -15.60 3.63 9.96
CA ILE A 257 -15.89 3.62 11.40
C ILE A 257 -14.84 2.80 12.16
N MET A 258 -14.44 1.63 11.63
CA MET A 258 -13.38 0.83 12.24
C MET A 258 -12.04 1.58 12.26
N GLN A 259 -11.68 2.28 11.18
CA GLN A 259 -10.50 3.15 11.14
C GLN A 259 -10.60 4.28 12.15
N LEU A 260 -11.75 4.96 12.21
CA LEU A 260 -12.01 6.07 13.12
C LEU A 260 -11.82 5.64 14.57
N VAL A 261 -12.43 4.52 14.96
CA VAL A 261 -12.30 3.96 16.31
C VAL A 261 -10.84 3.59 16.60
N GLY A 262 -10.13 3.01 15.63
CA GLY A 262 -8.71 2.71 15.76
C GLY A 262 -7.87 3.96 16.03
N PHE A 263 -8.03 5.03 15.23
CA PHE A 263 -7.28 6.28 15.43
C PHE A 263 -7.66 7.00 16.75
N ILE A 264 -8.93 7.04 17.10
CA ILE A 264 -9.38 7.60 18.39
C ILE A 264 -8.76 6.81 19.55
N GLY A 265 -8.70 5.48 19.45
CA GLY A 265 -8.07 4.63 20.45
C GLY A 265 -6.56 4.90 20.60
N LEU A 266 -5.85 5.10 19.47
CA LEU A 266 -4.43 5.49 19.48
C LEU A 266 -4.19 6.86 20.16
N ILE A 267 -5.15 7.78 20.07
CA ILE A 267 -5.09 9.11 20.68
C ILE A 267 -5.39 9.03 22.19
N GLY A 268 -6.53 8.42 22.55
CA GLY A 268 -7.08 8.50 23.90
C GLY A 268 -6.57 7.43 24.85
N TRP A 269 -6.36 6.21 24.36
CA TRP A 269 -6.04 5.04 25.20
C TRP A 269 -4.97 4.14 24.58
N PRO A 270 -3.80 4.69 24.17
CA PRO A 270 -2.81 3.92 23.41
C PRO A 270 -2.29 2.67 24.10
N LEU A 271 -2.13 2.72 25.44
CA LEU A 271 -1.54 1.62 26.21
C LEU A 271 -2.55 0.64 26.81
N GLN A 272 -3.84 0.99 26.85
CA GLN A 272 -4.84 0.12 27.50
C GLN A 272 -5.16 -1.11 26.65
N THR A 273 -5.43 -0.92 25.37
CA THR A 273 -5.78 -2.01 24.43
C THR A 273 -5.15 -1.80 23.05
N PRO A 274 -3.81 -1.68 22.96
CA PRO A 274 -3.12 -1.35 21.72
C PRO A 274 -3.43 -2.31 20.56
N TRP A 275 -3.59 -3.60 20.88
CA TRP A 275 -3.92 -4.65 19.93
C TRP A 275 -5.28 -4.44 19.26
N LEU A 276 -6.26 -3.98 20.06
CA LEU A 276 -7.60 -3.68 19.55
C LEU A 276 -7.57 -2.52 18.56
N TRP A 277 -6.87 -1.43 18.89
CA TRP A 277 -6.79 -0.25 18.03
C TRP A 277 -6.09 -0.56 16.72
N ALA A 278 -4.97 -1.27 16.77
CA ALA A 278 -4.25 -1.71 15.59
C ALA A 278 -5.08 -2.66 14.71
N LEU A 279 -5.79 -3.63 15.34
CA LEU A 279 -6.65 -4.57 14.63
C LEU A 279 -7.81 -3.86 13.94
N LEU A 280 -8.53 -2.98 14.63
CA LEU A 280 -9.68 -2.24 14.08
C LEU A 280 -9.25 -1.34 12.92
N ALA A 281 -8.16 -0.56 13.10
CA ALA A 281 -7.61 0.23 12.02
C ALA A 281 -7.23 -0.66 10.82
N GLY A 282 -6.60 -1.81 11.09
CA GLY A 282 -6.24 -2.79 10.07
C GLY A 282 -7.44 -3.32 9.31
N VAL A 283 -8.47 -3.83 9.99
CA VAL A 283 -9.70 -4.36 9.36
C VAL A 283 -10.36 -3.29 8.49
N GLY A 284 -10.49 -2.08 9.01
CA GLY A 284 -11.08 -0.96 8.27
C GLY A 284 -10.30 -0.61 6.99
N LEU A 285 -8.97 -0.47 7.10
CA LEU A 285 -8.08 -0.17 5.96
C LEU A 285 -8.09 -1.29 4.94
N GLY A 286 -8.01 -2.56 5.41
CA GLY A 286 -8.00 -3.73 4.55
C GLY A 286 -9.28 -3.88 3.74
N GLY A 287 -10.44 -3.63 4.36
CA GLY A 287 -11.72 -3.71 3.67
C GLY A 287 -11.99 -2.53 2.73
N ALA A 288 -11.57 -1.33 3.11
CA ALA A 288 -11.77 -0.14 2.28
C ALA A 288 -11.04 -0.22 0.95
N PHE A 289 -9.83 -0.81 0.90
CA PHE A 289 -9.02 -0.93 -0.31
C PHE A 289 -9.77 -1.65 -1.45
N PRO A 290 -10.19 -2.92 -1.33
CA PRO A 290 -10.92 -3.61 -2.39
C PRO A 290 -12.31 -3.01 -2.65
N LEU A 291 -12.98 -2.46 -1.64
CA LEU A 291 -14.28 -1.77 -1.83
C LEU A 291 -14.13 -0.54 -2.72
N CYS A 292 -13.04 0.21 -2.63
CA CYS A 292 -12.76 1.32 -3.54
C CYS A 292 -12.53 0.84 -4.98
N LEU A 293 -11.86 -0.31 -5.17
CA LEU A 293 -11.68 -0.89 -6.50
C LEU A 293 -13.02 -1.30 -7.11
N VAL A 294 -13.86 -1.99 -6.34
CA VAL A 294 -15.21 -2.36 -6.78
C VAL A 294 -16.06 -1.11 -7.06
N LEU A 295 -15.99 -0.11 -6.18
CA LEU A 295 -16.68 1.17 -6.39
C LEU A 295 -16.28 1.80 -7.74
N ALA A 296 -14.99 1.86 -8.07
CA ALA A 296 -14.52 2.42 -9.34
C ALA A 296 -14.97 1.58 -10.55
N LEU A 297 -14.98 0.24 -10.41
CA LEU A 297 -15.48 -0.67 -11.46
C LEU A 297 -16.98 -0.51 -11.69
N ASP A 298 -17.76 -0.26 -10.65
CA ASP A 298 -19.22 -0.06 -10.73
C ASP A 298 -19.60 1.27 -11.44
N HIS A 299 -18.66 2.23 -11.61
CA HIS A 299 -18.93 3.52 -12.24
C HIS A 299 -19.12 3.46 -13.76
N LEU A 300 -18.48 2.52 -14.44
CA LEU A 300 -18.49 2.44 -15.89
C LEU A 300 -18.87 1.04 -16.37
N PRO A 301 -19.86 0.91 -17.27
CA PRO A 301 -20.32 -0.40 -17.72
C PRO A 301 -19.31 -1.13 -18.61
N GLN A 302 -18.44 -0.39 -19.32
CA GLN A 302 -17.43 -0.96 -20.21
C GLN A 302 -16.20 -1.42 -19.42
N PRO A 303 -15.82 -2.72 -19.45
CA PRO A 303 -14.71 -3.24 -18.65
C PRO A 303 -13.36 -2.54 -18.90
N ALA A 304 -13.08 -2.18 -20.15
CA ALA A 304 -11.84 -1.48 -20.50
C ALA A 304 -11.80 -0.04 -19.95
N ALA A 305 -12.93 0.67 -19.95
CA ALA A 305 -13.03 2.02 -19.39
C ALA A 305 -12.97 1.98 -17.86
N ALA A 306 -13.67 1.03 -17.24
CA ALA A 306 -13.62 0.79 -15.80
C ALA A 306 -12.19 0.45 -15.33
N GLY A 307 -11.46 -0.40 -16.06
CA GLY A 307 -10.07 -0.73 -15.76
C GLY A 307 -9.15 0.49 -15.83
N ARG A 308 -9.35 1.40 -16.81
CA ARG A 308 -8.59 2.66 -16.89
C ARG A 308 -8.91 3.59 -15.71
N LEU A 309 -10.18 3.67 -15.31
CA LEU A 309 -10.59 4.46 -14.15
C LEU A 309 -9.94 3.94 -12.87
N VAL A 310 -9.89 2.62 -12.67
CA VAL A 310 -9.17 1.99 -11.54
C VAL A 310 -7.68 2.33 -11.57
N ALA A 311 -7.02 2.23 -12.73
CA ALA A 311 -5.61 2.56 -12.87
C ALA A 311 -5.34 4.05 -12.56
N PHE A 312 -6.20 4.95 -13.04
CA PHE A 312 -6.12 6.38 -12.72
C PHE A 312 -6.33 6.64 -11.23
N MET A 313 -7.37 6.05 -10.62
CA MET A 313 -7.67 6.15 -9.20
C MET A 313 -6.49 5.67 -8.34
N GLN A 314 -5.92 4.51 -8.66
CA GLN A 314 -4.75 3.98 -7.96
C GLN A 314 -3.52 4.84 -8.17
N GLY A 315 -3.29 5.34 -9.38
CA GLY A 315 -2.16 6.19 -9.69
C GLY A 315 -2.16 7.48 -8.86
N ILE A 316 -3.24 8.26 -8.97
CA ILE A 316 -3.40 9.49 -8.19
C ILE A 316 -3.42 9.17 -6.69
N GLY A 317 -4.13 8.11 -6.30
CA GLY A 317 -4.26 7.74 -4.90
C GLY A 317 -2.95 7.31 -4.25
N PHE A 318 -2.10 6.53 -4.92
CA PHE A 318 -0.79 6.16 -4.36
C PHE A 318 0.19 7.34 -4.35
N LEU A 319 0.10 8.28 -5.30
CA LEU A 319 0.87 9.53 -5.22
C LEU A 319 0.50 10.32 -3.98
N LEU A 320 -0.79 10.50 -3.69
CA LEU A 320 -1.26 11.15 -2.46
C LEU A 320 -0.87 10.36 -1.21
N ALA A 321 -1.08 9.05 -1.21
CA ALA A 321 -0.73 8.18 -0.09
C ALA A 321 0.77 8.16 0.23
N GLY A 322 1.64 8.28 -0.78
CA GLY A 322 3.08 8.34 -0.59
C GLY A 322 3.54 9.62 0.10
N VAL A 323 2.79 10.72 -0.02
CA VAL A 323 3.10 11.98 0.67
C VAL A 323 2.70 11.92 2.15
N ALA A 324 1.72 11.12 2.53
CA ALA A 324 1.19 11.08 3.89
C ALA A 324 2.24 10.76 4.96
N PRO A 325 3.09 9.71 4.85
CA PRO A 325 4.12 9.42 5.86
C PRO A 325 5.14 10.55 6.01
N TYR A 326 5.41 11.29 4.92
CA TYR A 326 6.31 12.44 4.95
C TYR A 326 5.70 13.60 5.74
N ILE A 327 4.41 13.91 5.51
CA ILE A 327 3.66 14.90 6.30
C ILE A 327 3.64 14.49 7.77
N SER A 328 3.35 13.22 8.08
CA SER A 328 3.40 12.68 9.44
C SER A 328 4.77 12.88 10.09
N GLY A 329 5.86 12.63 9.33
CA GLY A 329 7.23 12.85 9.79
C GLY A 329 7.53 14.32 10.10
N LEU A 330 7.08 15.25 9.25
CA LEU A 330 7.21 16.71 9.50
C LEU A 330 6.41 17.13 10.73
N LEU A 331 5.18 16.63 10.89
CA LEU A 331 4.38 16.89 12.08
C LEU A 331 5.07 16.39 13.35
N ARG A 332 5.72 15.22 13.27
CA ARG A 332 6.50 14.64 14.36
C ARG A 332 7.73 15.48 14.69
N ASP A 333 8.48 15.95 13.68
CA ASP A 333 9.63 16.84 13.88
C ASP A 333 9.19 18.15 14.54
N TYR A 334 8.04 18.70 14.14
CA TYR A 334 7.49 19.95 14.67
C TYR A 334 6.93 19.82 16.10
N SER A 335 6.11 18.78 16.37
CA SER A 335 5.36 18.65 17.63
C SER A 335 6.06 17.87 18.72
N GLY A 336 7.16 17.16 18.39
CA GLY A 336 7.84 16.27 19.32
C GLY A 336 7.09 14.95 19.60
N GLY A 337 5.90 14.72 18.99
CA GLY A 337 5.05 13.54 19.21
C GLY A 337 4.23 13.16 18.00
N PHE A 338 3.48 12.06 18.10
CA PHE A 338 2.62 11.56 17.01
C PHE A 338 1.15 11.97 17.18
N LEU A 339 0.79 12.69 18.23
CA LEU A 339 -0.60 13.05 18.53
C LEU A 339 -1.25 13.84 17.39
N LEU A 340 -0.55 14.88 16.88
CA LEU A 340 -1.06 15.69 15.76
C LEU A 340 -1.30 14.86 14.49
N ASP A 341 -0.46 13.87 14.24
CA ASP A 341 -0.60 12.99 13.10
C ASP A 341 -1.85 12.11 13.21
N TRP A 342 -2.07 11.48 14.36
CA TRP A 342 -3.28 10.68 14.58
C TRP A 342 -4.56 11.52 14.55
N GLN A 343 -4.50 12.77 15.05
CA GLN A 343 -5.61 13.74 14.95
C GLN A 343 -5.89 14.12 13.49
N LEU A 344 -4.86 14.37 12.69
CA LEU A 344 -4.99 14.62 11.26
C LEU A 344 -5.70 13.45 10.56
N HIS A 345 -5.24 12.22 10.79
CA HIS A 345 -5.86 11.04 10.19
C HIS A 345 -7.30 10.83 10.67
N THR A 346 -7.62 11.13 11.92
CA THR A 346 -9.00 11.13 12.44
C THR A 346 -9.88 12.09 11.65
N LEU A 347 -9.44 13.33 11.44
CA LEU A 347 -10.16 14.33 10.65
C LEU A 347 -10.33 13.90 9.19
N LEU A 348 -9.28 13.32 8.60
CA LEU A 348 -9.36 12.80 7.22
C LEU A 348 -10.36 11.64 7.10
N VAL A 349 -10.45 10.75 8.09
CA VAL A 349 -11.47 9.68 8.10
C VAL A 349 -12.88 10.29 8.21
N LEU A 350 -13.11 11.30 9.03
CA LEU A 350 -14.40 12.00 9.11
C LEU A 350 -14.77 12.65 7.77
N LEU A 351 -13.81 13.29 7.10
CA LEU A 351 -13.98 13.83 5.74
C LEU A 351 -14.35 12.72 4.75
N LEU A 352 -13.67 11.58 4.79
CA LEU A 352 -13.94 10.41 3.95
C LEU A 352 -15.36 9.88 4.19
N MET A 353 -15.83 9.82 5.44
CA MET A 353 -17.22 9.43 5.77
C MET A 353 -18.23 10.39 5.13
N ALA A 354 -17.97 11.69 5.16
CA ALA A 354 -18.81 12.69 4.49
C ALA A 354 -18.78 12.53 2.95
N LEU A 355 -17.59 12.31 2.37
CA LEU A 355 -17.44 12.09 0.94
C LEU A 355 -18.10 10.80 0.46
N THR A 356 -18.18 9.76 1.30
CA THR A 356 -18.85 8.49 0.99
C THR A 356 -20.32 8.70 0.61
N ALA A 357 -21.00 9.69 1.17
CA ALA A 357 -22.37 10.01 0.79
C ALA A 357 -22.54 10.34 -0.71
N ARG A 358 -21.48 10.87 -1.36
CA ARG A 358 -21.48 11.21 -2.79
C ARG A 358 -21.41 10.00 -3.72
N PHE A 359 -21.14 8.79 -3.20
CA PHE A 359 -21.04 7.56 -3.99
C PHE A 359 -22.37 6.80 -4.08
N HIS A 360 -23.50 7.52 -4.14
CA HIS A 360 -24.81 6.90 -4.38
C HIS A 360 -24.88 6.30 -5.80
N PRO A 361 -25.35 5.05 -5.99
CA PRO A 361 -25.39 4.38 -7.30
C PRO A 361 -26.09 5.15 -8.41
N ARG A 362 -27.12 5.95 -8.06
CA ARG A 362 -27.82 6.83 -9.04
C ARG A 362 -26.91 7.90 -9.66
N SER A 363 -25.81 8.30 -8.95
CA SER A 363 -24.87 9.31 -9.45
C SER A 363 -23.87 8.78 -10.47
N TYR A 364 -23.76 7.46 -10.65
CA TYR A 364 -22.80 6.86 -11.59
C TYR A 364 -23.23 7.09 -13.06
N ARG A 365 -24.54 7.07 -13.33
CA ARG A 365 -25.10 7.27 -14.69
C ARG A 365 -24.93 8.70 -15.23
N GLN A 366 -24.75 9.69 -14.36
CA GLN A 366 -24.59 11.10 -14.76
C GLN A 366 -23.18 11.45 -15.20
N SER A 367 -22.18 10.63 -14.89
CA SER A 367 -20.76 10.88 -15.23
C SER A 367 -20.30 10.22 -16.53
N GLY A 368 -21.15 9.46 -17.22
CA GLY A 368 -20.83 8.76 -18.48
C GLY A 368 -21.33 9.43 -19.76
N GLY A 369 -21.91 10.61 -19.67
CA GLY A 369 -22.51 11.34 -20.79
C GLY A 369 -21.91 12.74 -20.98
N GLY A 370 -20.60 12.79 -21.19
CA GLY A 370 -19.90 14.03 -21.56
C GLY A 370 -18.74 13.70 -22.47
#